data_4d70d2a4ce145297525a7b2403540c91
#
_entry.id   4d70d2a4ce145297525a7b2403540c91
#
_cell.length_a   1.000
_cell.length_b   1.000
_cell.length_c   1.000
_cell.angle_alpha   90.00
_cell.angle_beta   90.00
_cell.angle_gamma   90.00
#
_symmetry.space_group_name_H-M   'P 1'
#
loop_
_entity.id
_entity.type
_entity.pdbx_description
1 polymer ?
#
loop_
_entity_poly.entity_id
_entity_poly.type
_entity_poly.pdbx_seq_one_letter_code
_entity_poly.pdbx_strand_id
1 'polypeptide(L)'
;MVKLNDISFSDIYITPDKTAFIGDNRTENGLKIIEAEDFEAFYNLVEKSWDGNNPSYSVLFERTFYRVERSVAHYGVQYCARKMPQKIPPFASLGFNHELTTHLLSLSTASGLILWSGPTGAGKTTAISSLLKEFLTMEGGFAYTIEDPSEMPLDGIYHSVGGSLGLCKQTLPPKGNWGEGLKSALRSKPRYIMVGEIRTPDTASE
;
A
#
# COMPACT_ATOMS: atom_id res chain seq x y z
N MET A 1 22.09 -11.40 14.91
CA MET A 1 22.00 -10.20 14.04
C MET A 1 20.53 -9.87 13.86
N VAL A 2 20.20 -8.62 13.59
CA VAL A 2 18.80 -8.15 13.52
C VAL A 2 18.36 -8.19 12.05
N LYS A 3 17.12 -8.63 11.77
CA LYS A 3 16.55 -8.57 10.42
C LYS A 3 16.10 -7.17 10.05
N LEU A 4 16.12 -6.83 8.77
CA LEU A 4 15.75 -5.52 8.26
C LEU A 4 14.32 -5.11 8.68
N ASN A 5 13.38 -6.05 8.64
CA ASN A 5 12.00 -5.76 9.01
C ASN A 5 11.76 -5.53 10.50
N ASP A 6 12.68 -5.98 11.36
CA ASP A 6 12.60 -5.78 12.82
C ASP A 6 13.16 -4.41 13.25
N ILE A 7 13.86 -3.71 12.35
CA ILE A 7 14.37 -2.37 12.59
C ILE A 7 13.25 -1.34 12.32
N SER A 8 13.10 -0.39 13.24
CA SER A 8 12.13 0.70 13.10
C SER A 8 12.71 1.82 12.25
N PHE A 9 12.14 2.05 11.07
CA PHE A 9 12.45 3.15 10.16
C PHE A 9 11.29 3.36 9.18
N SER A 10 11.25 4.54 8.54
CA SER A 10 10.33 4.81 7.43
C SER A 10 10.99 4.61 6.07
N ASP A 11 12.22 5.04 5.94
CA ASP A 11 12.92 5.03 4.65
C ASP A 11 14.33 4.44 4.81
N ILE A 12 14.77 3.69 3.81
CA ILE A 12 16.13 3.18 3.67
C ILE A 12 16.74 3.75 2.38
N TYR A 13 17.95 4.27 2.49
CA TYR A 13 18.73 4.83 1.39
C TYR A 13 19.93 3.94 1.15
N ILE A 14 20.12 3.49 -0.07
CA ILE A 14 21.19 2.59 -0.44
C ILE A 14 22.10 3.30 -1.46
N THR A 15 23.34 3.45 -1.11
CA THR A 15 24.37 4.10 -1.95
C THR A 15 24.98 3.12 -2.96
N PRO A 16 25.71 3.59 -3.97
CA PRO A 16 26.32 2.72 -5.01
C PRO A 16 27.31 1.69 -4.47
N ASP A 17 27.94 1.95 -3.34
CA ASP A 17 28.83 1.02 -2.62
C ASP A 17 28.08 0.06 -1.69
N LYS A 18 26.74 0.03 -1.79
CA LYS A 18 25.82 -0.79 -0.99
C LYS A 18 25.80 -0.44 0.50
N THR A 19 26.26 0.73 0.90
CA THR A 19 26.05 1.20 2.26
C THR A 19 24.57 1.58 2.44
N ALA A 20 23.96 1.09 3.51
CA ALA A 20 22.55 1.34 3.81
C ALA A 20 22.38 2.31 4.97
N PHE A 21 21.60 3.34 4.74
CA PHE A 21 21.23 4.35 5.74
C PHE A 21 19.73 4.29 5.98
N ILE A 22 19.30 4.38 7.21
CA ILE A 22 17.88 4.52 7.57
C ILE A 22 17.60 5.89 8.13
N GLY A 23 16.40 6.37 7.84
CA GLY A 23 15.86 7.61 8.38
C GLY A 23 14.39 7.46 8.73
N ASP A 24 13.95 8.33 9.62
CA ASP A 24 12.54 8.57 9.87
C ASP A 24 12.27 10.05 9.61
N ASN A 25 11.53 10.34 8.56
CA ASN A 25 11.19 11.71 8.18
C ASN A 25 10.33 12.46 9.23
N ARG A 26 9.91 11.77 10.28
CA ARG A 26 9.13 12.33 11.38
C ARG A 26 9.99 12.74 12.59
N THR A 27 11.26 12.38 12.59
CA THR A 27 12.19 12.71 13.67
C THR A 27 13.32 13.58 13.16
N GLU A 28 13.77 14.57 13.95
CA GLU A 28 14.92 15.43 13.66
C GLU A 28 16.27 14.69 13.73
N ASN A 29 16.24 13.38 13.98
CA ASN A 29 17.43 12.56 14.03
C ASN A 29 17.88 12.24 12.58
N GLY A 30 19.13 12.59 12.27
CA GLY A 30 19.74 12.32 10.99
C GLY A 30 19.80 10.84 10.61
N LEU A 31 20.32 10.53 9.43
CA LEU A 31 20.48 9.17 8.92
C LEU A 31 21.43 8.34 9.80
N LYS A 32 21.13 7.07 9.93
CA LYS A 32 21.97 6.07 10.63
C LYS A 32 22.34 4.96 9.67
N ILE A 33 23.61 4.56 9.67
CA ILE A 33 24.04 3.35 8.96
C ILE A 33 23.45 2.14 9.68
N ILE A 34 22.98 1.18 8.88
CA ILE A 34 22.47 -0.09 9.42
C ILE A 34 23.24 -1.28 8.84
N GLU A 35 23.30 -2.33 9.68
CA GLU A 35 23.71 -3.68 9.28
C GLU A 35 22.57 -4.63 9.66
N ALA A 36 21.96 -5.25 8.64
CA ALA A 36 20.95 -6.30 8.84
C ALA A 36 21.44 -7.59 8.18
N GLU A 37 21.17 -8.73 8.82
CA GLU A 37 21.66 -10.03 8.33
C GLU A 37 21.09 -10.42 6.95
N ASP A 38 19.92 -9.89 6.63
CA ASP A 38 19.17 -10.13 5.39
C ASP A 38 19.24 -8.95 4.39
N PHE A 39 20.10 -7.95 4.66
CA PHE A 39 20.22 -6.77 3.80
C PHE A 39 20.64 -7.11 2.37
N GLU A 40 21.57 -8.04 2.19
CA GLU A 40 22.02 -8.42 0.84
C GLU A 40 20.87 -9.07 0.03
N ALA A 41 20.05 -9.87 0.68
CA ALA A 41 18.87 -10.48 0.06
C ALA A 41 17.85 -9.39 -0.35
N PHE A 42 17.64 -8.39 0.50
CA PHE A 42 16.80 -7.24 0.20
C PHE A 42 17.35 -6.42 -0.99
N TYR A 43 18.64 -6.09 -0.96
CA TYR A 43 19.29 -5.34 -2.05
C TYR A 43 19.16 -6.08 -3.39
N ASN A 44 19.46 -7.37 -3.44
CA ASN A 44 19.36 -8.19 -4.64
C ASN A 44 17.90 -8.24 -5.17
N LEU A 45 16.91 -8.29 -4.27
CA LEU A 45 15.50 -8.22 -4.65
C LEU A 45 15.17 -6.87 -5.27
N VAL A 46 15.59 -5.77 -4.64
CA VAL A 46 15.37 -4.41 -5.15
C VAL A 46 15.96 -4.26 -6.55
N GLU A 47 17.22 -4.67 -6.76
CA GLU A 47 17.90 -4.56 -8.04
C GLU A 47 17.23 -5.41 -9.13
N LYS A 48 16.90 -6.67 -8.82
CA LYS A 48 16.29 -7.61 -9.75
C LYS A 48 14.85 -7.23 -10.14
N SER A 49 14.13 -6.54 -9.27
CA SER A 49 12.72 -6.18 -9.49
C SER A 49 12.52 -4.98 -10.41
N TRP A 50 13.59 -4.28 -10.76
CA TRP A 50 13.50 -3.20 -11.73
C TRP A 50 13.29 -3.75 -13.15
N ASP A 51 12.27 -3.22 -13.83
CA ASP A 51 11.86 -3.63 -15.18
C ASP A 51 12.66 -3.00 -16.33
N GLY A 52 13.65 -2.15 -16.00
CA GLY A 52 14.45 -1.43 -16.98
C GLY A 52 13.86 -0.07 -17.42
N ASN A 53 12.64 0.27 -17.06
CA ASN A 53 11.92 1.44 -17.55
C ASN A 53 11.49 2.40 -16.44
N ASN A 54 10.66 1.91 -15.51
CA ASN A 54 10.10 2.76 -14.46
C ASN A 54 11.06 2.84 -13.26
N PRO A 55 11.57 4.02 -12.88
CA PRO A 55 12.41 4.16 -11.71
C PRO A 55 11.66 3.96 -10.38
N SER A 56 10.33 4.11 -10.38
CA SER A 56 9.49 3.94 -9.20
C SER A 56 8.74 2.60 -9.29
N TYR A 57 8.98 1.71 -8.32
CA TYR A 57 8.37 0.37 -8.29
C TYR A 57 8.22 -0.13 -6.86
N SER A 58 7.55 -1.27 -6.68
CA SER A 58 7.35 -1.87 -5.37
C SER A 58 7.98 -3.25 -5.31
N VAL A 59 8.52 -3.60 -4.15
CA VAL A 59 9.01 -4.94 -3.85
C VAL A 59 8.34 -5.47 -2.59
N LEU A 60 8.11 -6.78 -2.55
CA LEU A 60 7.64 -7.48 -1.37
C LEU A 60 8.80 -8.27 -0.76
N PHE A 61 9.27 -7.83 0.41
CA PHE A 61 10.34 -8.50 1.15
C PHE A 61 9.82 -8.97 2.51
N GLU A 62 9.86 -10.27 2.76
CA GLU A 62 9.40 -10.89 4.02
C GLU A 62 8.05 -10.35 4.53
N ARG A 63 7.03 -10.33 3.67
CA ARG A 63 5.66 -9.82 3.94
C ARG A 63 5.56 -8.31 4.16
N THR A 64 6.61 -7.54 3.89
CA THR A 64 6.60 -6.08 3.94
C THR A 64 6.76 -5.52 2.54
N PHE A 65 5.83 -4.66 2.12
CA PHE A 65 5.99 -3.91 0.89
C PHE A 65 6.95 -2.75 1.11
N TYR A 66 7.78 -2.51 0.11
CA TYR A 66 8.65 -1.35 0.00
C TYR A 66 8.37 -0.65 -1.32
N ARG A 67 8.11 0.65 -1.26
CA ARG A 67 8.10 1.51 -2.45
C ARG A 67 9.51 1.96 -2.73
N VAL A 68 10.04 1.57 -3.87
CA VAL A 68 11.43 1.84 -4.27
C VAL A 68 11.46 2.94 -5.31
N GLU A 69 12.36 3.89 -5.13
CA GLU A 69 12.75 4.88 -6.12
C GLU A 69 14.22 4.64 -6.47
N ARG A 70 14.48 4.35 -7.74
CA ARG A 70 15.81 4.14 -8.30
C ARG A 70 16.28 5.42 -8.97
N SER A 71 17.46 5.90 -8.61
CA SER A 71 18.08 7.06 -9.24
C SER A 71 19.49 6.75 -9.73
N VAL A 72 19.87 7.39 -10.83
CA VAL A 72 21.23 7.33 -11.36
C VAL A 72 21.96 8.59 -10.93
N ALA A 73 22.93 8.44 -10.05
CA ALA A 73 23.79 9.51 -9.57
C ALA A 73 25.16 9.46 -10.27
N HIS A 74 26.00 10.47 -10.03
CA HIS A 74 27.35 10.53 -10.66
C HIS A 74 28.23 9.30 -10.40
N TYR A 75 28.08 8.69 -9.24
CA TYR A 75 28.91 7.55 -8.81
C TYR A 75 28.23 6.19 -8.93
N GLY A 76 27.04 6.14 -9.54
CA GLY A 76 26.32 4.89 -9.75
C GLY A 76 24.85 4.97 -9.39
N VAL A 77 24.23 3.81 -9.23
CA VAL A 77 22.81 3.70 -8.91
C VAL A 77 22.60 3.82 -7.41
N GLN A 78 21.59 4.59 -7.03
CA GLN A 78 21.12 4.73 -5.67
C GLN A 78 19.65 4.29 -5.57
N TYR A 79 19.25 3.79 -4.42
CA TYR A 79 17.87 3.43 -4.14
C TYR A 79 17.39 4.15 -2.88
N CYS A 80 16.16 4.63 -2.92
CA CYS A 80 15.40 5.03 -1.75
C CYS A 80 14.22 4.09 -1.64
N ALA A 81 14.11 3.33 -0.56
CA ALA A 81 13.00 2.41 -0.36
C ALA A 81 12.22 2.79 0.91
N ARG A 82 10.94 3.14 0.72
CA ARG A 82 10.02 3.45 1.81
C ARG A 82 9.33 2.19 2.29
N LYS A 83 9.47 1.91 3.57
CA LYS A 83 8.79 0.80 4.24
C LYS A 83 7.31 1.10 4.38
N MET A 84 6.47 0.26 3.78
CA MET A 84 5.02 0.41 3.84
C MET A 84 4.46 -0.20 5.13
N PRO A 85 3.31 0.27 5.63
CA PRO A 85 2.67 -0.28 6.80
C PRO A 85 2.45 -1.79 6.69
N GLN A 86 2.77 -2.53 7.74
CA GLN A 86 2.55 -4.00 7.79
C GLN A 86 1.16 -4.38 8.27
N LYS A 87 0.43 -3.43 8.83
CA LYS A 87 -0.91 -3.66 9.40
C LYS A 87 -1.83 -2.51 9.07
N ILE A 88 -3.07 -2.85 8.76
CA ILE A 88 -4.13 -1.87 8.60
C ILE A 88 -4.73 -1.62 9.98
N PRO A 89 -4.75 -0.36 10.48
CA PRO A 89 -5.37 -0.06 11.76
C PRO A 89 -6.88 -0.36 11.75
N PRO A 90 -7.49 -0.68 12.89
CA PRO A 90 -8.94 -0.74 12.99
C PRO A 90 -9.57 0.61 12.64
N PHE A 91 -10.67 0.62 11.91
CA PHE A 91 -11.33 1.87 11.48
C PHE A 91 -11.73 2.74 12.68
N ALA A 92 -12.22 2.12 13.75
CA ALA A 92 -12.59 2.81 15.00
C ALA A 92 -11.42 3.52 15.69
N SER A 93 -10.15 3.15 15.39
CA SER A 93 -8.96 3.78 15.97
C SER A 93 -8.48 5.05 15.23
N LEU A 94 -9.13 5.41 14.13
CA LEU A 94 -8.70 6.54 13.28
C LEU A 94 -9.12 7.92 13.81
N GLY A 95 -9.84 7.98 14.94
CA GLY A 95 -10.22 9.25 15.58
C GLY A 95 -11.45 9.93 14.98
N PHE A 96 -12.21 9.26 14.11
CA PHE A 96 -13.52 9.75 13.70
C PHE A 96 -14.51 9.74 14.87
N ASN A 97 -15.46 10.67 14.89
CA ASN A 97 -16.50 10.65 15.91
C ASN A 97 -17.39 9.41 15.74
N HIS A 98 -18.12 9.05 16.80
CA HIS A 98 -18.92 7.83 16.84
C HIS A 98 -20.02 7.81 15.77
N GLU A 99 -20.69 8.93 15.54
CA GLU A 99 -21.78 9.04 14.57
C GLU A 99 -21.29 8.79 13.14
N LEU A 100 -20.19 9.45 12.73
CA LEU A 100 -19.57 9.26 11.42
C LEU A 100 -19.03 7.82 11.26
N THR A 101 -18.40 7.27 12.30
CA THR A 101 -17.91 5.88 12.28
C THR A 101 -19.06 4.91 12.04
N THR A 102 -20.13 5.04 12.79
CA THR A 102 -21.32 4.17 12.67
C THR A 102 -21.96 4.32 11.28
N HIS A 103 -22.10 5.55 10.80
CA HIS A 103 -22.64 5.81 9.47
C HIS A 103 -21.80 5.16 8.38
N LEU A 104 -20.47 5.36 8.38
CA LEU A 104 -19.60 4.78 7.37
C LEU A 104 -19.60 3.24 7.40
N LEU A 105 -19.62 2.63 8.57
CA LEU A 105 -19.72 1.17 8.71
C LEU A 105 -21.06 0.64 8.19
N SER A 106 -22.16 1.37 8.35
CA SER A 106 -23.47 0.96 7.83
C SER A 106 -23.54 0.93 6.30
N LEU A 107 -22.59 1.57 5.61
CA LEU A 107 -22.50 1.52 4.14
C LEU A 107 -21.97 0.19 3.59
N SER A 108 -21.58 -0.75 4.45
CA SER A 108 -21.09 -2.08 4.04
C SER A 108 -22.04 -2.85 3.12
N THR A 109 -23.36 -2.61 3.24
CA THR A 109 -24.40 -3.23 2.42
C THR A 109 -25.04 -2.29 1.40
N ALA A 110 -24.63 -1.02 1.39
CA ALA A 110 -25.18 -0.04 0.47
C ALA A 110 -24.50 -0.12 -0.92
N SER A 111 -25.21 0.39 -1.92
CA SER A 111 -24.63 0.61 -3.26
C SER A 111 -24.38 2.10 -3.46
N GLY A 112 -23.25 2.43 -4.05
CA GLY A 112 -22.87 3.81 -4.32
C GLY A 112 -21.37 4.04 -4.32
N LEU A 113 -20.97 5.29 -4.26
CA LEU A 113 -19.59 5.74 -4.27
C LEU A 113 -19.24 6.42 -2.95
N ILE A 114 -18.12 6.03 -2.35
CA ILE A 114 -17.50 6.73 -1.21
C ILE A 114 -16.24 7.42 -1.72
N LEU A 115 -16.20 8.75 -1.65
CA LEU A 115 -15.07 9.54 -2.10
C LEU A 115 -14.32 10.13 -0.92
N TRP A 116 -13.01 9.85 -0.83
CA TRP A 116 -12.11 10.44 0.15
C TRP A 116 -11.26 11.53 -0.49
N SER A 117 -11.41 12.76 -0.03
CA SER A 117 -10.68 13.92 -0.53
C SER A 117 -9.88 14.60 0.57
N GLY A 118 -8.74 15.19 0.22
CA GLY A 118 -7.87 15.91 1.14
C GLY A 118 -6.42 15.97 0.67
N PRO A 119 -5.56 16.74 1.33
CA PRO A 119 -4.15 16.87 0.96
C PRO A 119 -3.38 15.56 1.14
N THR A 120 -2.19 15.50 0.52
CA THR A 120 -1.26 14.38 0.73
C THR A 120 -0.89 14.26 2.21
N GLY A 121 -0.84 13.02 2.71
CA GLY A 121 -0.54 12.74 4.12
C GLY A 121 -1.73 12.91 5.09
N ALA A 122 -2.92 13.29 4.61
CA ALA A 122 -4.13 13.43 5.44
C ALA A 122 -4.73 12.08 5.92
N GLY A 123 -4.14 10.95 5.55
CA GLY A 123 -4.60 9.62 5.97
C GLY A 123 -5.71 9.02 5.10
N LYS A 124 -5.96 9.55 3.89
CA LYS A 124 -6.99 9.03 2.97
C LYS A 124 -6.88 7.54 2.72
N THR A 125 -5.70 7.08 2.30
CA THR A 125 -5.44 5.66 2.01
C THR A 125 -5.61 4.80 3.25
N THR A 126 -5.16 5.28 4.41
CA THR A 126 -5.38 4.58 5.68
C THR A 126 -6.85 4.44 6.00
N ALA A 127 -7.64 5.52 5.84
CA ALA A 127 -9.06 5.52 6.15
C ALA A 127 -9.86 4.58 5.22
N ILE A 128 -9.65 4.66 3.90
CA ILE A 128 -10.37 3.81 2.95
C ILE A 128 -9.98 2.34 3.09
N SER A 129 -8.69 2.04 3.31
CA SER A 129 -8.23 0.66 3.51
C SER A 129 -8.75 0.07 4.81
N SER A 130 -8.80 0.87 5.89
CA SER A 130 -9.38 0.44 7.16
C SER A 130 -10.87 0.18 7.02
N LEU A 131 -11.62 1.05 6.33
CA LEU A 131 -13.04 0.88 6.09
C LEU A 131 -13.34 -0.37 5.25
N LEU A 132 -12.58 -0.59 4.16
CA LEU A 132 -12.74 -1.77 3.32
C LEU A 132 -12.45 -3.06 4.09
N LYS A 133 -11.41 -3.05 4.94
CA LYS A 133 -11.11 -4.17 5.83
C LYS A 133 -12.29 -4.47 6.78
N GLU A 134 -12.89 -3.45 7.39
CA GLU A 134 -14.07 -3.64 8.25
C GLU A 134 -15.25 -4.23 7.45
N PHE A 135 -15.52 -3.74 6.24
CA PHE A 135 -16.56 -4.29 5.38
C PHE A 135 -16.34 -5.78 5.12
N LEU A 136 -15.12 -6.19 4.78
CA LEU A 136 -14.77 -7.60 4.58
C LEU A 136 -14.88 -8.43 5.86
N THR A 137 -14.58 -7.83 7.01
CA THR A 137 -14.67 -8.50 8.32
C THR A 137 -16.11 -8.58 8.83
N MET A 138 -16.97 -7.63 8.47
CA MET A 138 -18.39 -7.64 8.86
C MET A 138 -19.21 -8.54 7.95
N GLU A 139 -19.11 -8.33 6.65
CA GLU A 139 -20.00 -8.88 5.64
C GLU A 139 -19.41 -10.04 4.84
N GLY A 140 -18.08 -10.12 4.80
CA GLY A 140 -17.39 -10.98 3.83
C GLY A 140 -17.51 -10.47 2.40
N GLY A 141 -17.43 -11.39 1.45
CA GLY A 141 -17.53 -11.06 0.02
C GLY A 141 -16.18 -10.79 -0.63
N PHE A 142 -16.22 -10.41 -1.91
CA PHE A 142 -15.03 -10.19 -2.70
C PHE A 142 -14.77 -8.69 -2.91
N ALA A 143 -13.58 -8.24 -2.56
CA ALA A 143 -13.08 -6.90 -2.86
C ALA A 143 -11.97 -6.95 -3.91
N TYR A 144 -11.96 -5.97 -4.80
CA TYR A 144 -10.94 -5.78 -5.81
C TYR A 144 -10.35 -4.38 -5.65
N THR A 145 -9.02 -4.27 -5.45
CA THR A 145 -8.37 -2.97 -5.39
C THR A 145 -7.47 -2.75 -6.60
N ILE A 146 -7.36 -1.48 -7.00
CA ILE A 146 -6.47 -1.03 -8.07
C ILE A 146 -5.67 0.13 -7.51
N GLU A 147 -4.37 -0.07 -7.31
CA GLU A 147 -3.50 0.88 -6.61
C GLU A 147 -2.13 0.89 -7.28
N ASP A 148 -1.48 2.06 -7.36
CA ASP A 148 -0.14 2.18 -7.92
C ASP A 148 0.74 3.17 -7.11
N PRO A 149 1.57 2.62 -6.20
CA PRO A 149 1.58 1.26 -5.67
C PRO A 149 0.56 1.06 -4.54
N SER A 150 0.33 -0.21 -4.17
CA SER A 150 -0.45 -0.52 -2.96
C SER A 150 0.27 -0.02 -1.71
N GLU A 151 -0.45 0.73 -0.86
CA GLU A 151 0.12 1.34 0.35
C GLU A 151 -0.20 0.55 1.63
N MET A 152 -1.29 -0.21 1.64
CA MET A 152 -1.74 -0.98 2.80
C MET A 152 -1.92 -2.45 2.44
N PRO A 153 -1.60 -3.41 3.33
CA PRO A 153 -1.67 -4.84 3.05
C PRO A 153 -3.10 -5.37 3.13
N LEU A 154 -3.91 -5.10 2.10
CA LEU A 154 -5.29 -5.57 2.01
C LEU A 154 -5.44 -6.97 1.41
N ASP A 155 -4.46 -7.43 0.63
CA ASP A 155 -4.55 -8.72 -0.07
C ASP A 155 -4.69 -9.88 0.91
N GLY A 156 -5.65 -10.76 0.68
CA GLY A 156 -5.82 -11.94 1.52
C GLY A 156 -7.26 -12.30 1.86
N ILE A 157 -7.39 -13.24 2.79
CA ILE A 157 -8.67 -13.81 3.25
C ILE A 157 -9.04 -13.19 4.59
N TYR A 158 -10.31 -12.84 4.73
CA TYR A 158 -10.93 -12.26 5.93
C TYR A 158 -12.03 -13.19 6.44
N HIS A 159 -12.08 -13.37 7.75
CA HIS A 159 -13.14 -14.14 8.40
C HIS A 159 -14.17 -13.17 8.97
N SER A 160 -15.39 -13.20 8.46
CA SER A 160 -16.44 -12.34 8.96
C SER A 160 -17.04 -12.87 10.27
N VAL A 161 -17.59 -11.95 11.05
CA VAL A 161 -18.26 -12.29 12.32
C VAL A 161 -19.45 -13.23 12.10
N GLY A 162 -20.12 -13.13 10.96
CA GLY A 162 -21.25 -13.99 10.56
C GLY A 162 -20.84 -15.34 9.96
N GLY A 163 -19.53 -15.69 9.95
CA GLY A 163 -19.02 -16.94 9.40
C GLY A 163 -18.82 -16.95 7.88
N SER A 164 -19.14 -15.86 7.19
CA SER A 164 -18.83 -15.70 5.76
C SER A 164 -17.35 -15.43 5.57
N LEU A 165 -16.82 -15.74 4.39
CA LEU A 165 -15.45 -15.39 4.02
C LEU A 165 -15.42 -14.10 3.21
N GLY A 166 -14.46 -13.24 3.52
CA GLY A 166 -14.05 -12.11 2.70
C GLY A 166 -12.75 -12.44 1.96
N LEU A 167 -12.62 -11.95 0.75
CA LEU A 167 -11.39 -12.04 -0.05
C LEU A 167 -11.09 -10.66 -0.60
N CYS A 168 -9.88 -10.18 -0.41
CA CYS A 168 -9.39 -9.00 -1.12
C CYS A 168 -8.30 -9.41 -2.12
N LYS A 169 -8.41 -8.90 -3.34
CA LYS A 169 -7.39 -9.00 -4.36
C LYS A 169 -6.85 -7.61 -4.65
N GLN A 170 -5.60 -7.36 -4.26
CA GLN A 170 -4.90 -6.12 -4.58
C GLN A 170 -4.20 -6.25 -5.93
N THR A 171 -4.39 -5.25 -6.80
CA THR A 171 -3.80 -5.24 -8.14
C THR A 171 -3.18 -3.90 -8.46
N LEU A 172 -2.20 -3.93 -9.35
CA LEU A 172 -1.68 -2.76 -10.03
C LEU A 172 -2.48 -2.50 -11.31
N PRO A 173 -2.63 -1.25 -11.77
CA PRO A 173 -3.22 -0.97 -13.06
C PRO A 173 -2.35 -1.59 -14.17
N PRO A 174 -2.92 -2.41 -15.07
CA PRO A 174 -2.15 -3.08 -16.12
C PRO A 174 -1.39 -2.06 -16.98
N LYS A 175 -0.06 -2.12 -17.00
CA LYS A 175 0.81 -1.17 -17.72
C LYS A 175 0.51 0.31 -17.40
N GLY A 176 0.09 0.61 -16.17
CA GLY A 176 -0.33 1.95 -15.76
C GLY A 176 -1.70 2.39 -16.27
N ASN A 177 -2.46 1.51 -16.93
CA ASN A 177 -3.79 1.81 -17.47
C ASN A 177 -4.88 1.52 -16.43
N TRP A 178 -5.40 2.56 -15.80
CA TRP A 178 -6.43 2.49 -14.76
C TRP A 178 -7.78 2.01 -15.30
N GLY A 179 -8.17 2.42 -16.52
CA GLY A 179 -9.41 1.98 -17.17
C GLY A 179 -9.41 0.47 -17.43
N GLU A 180 -8.31 -0.12 -17.88
CA GLU A 180 -8.19 -1.58 -18.03
C GLU A 180 -8.24 -2.29 -16.66
N GLY A 181 -7.69 -1.69 -15.62
CA GLY A 181 -7.82 -2.18 -14.25
C GLY A 181 -9.28 -2.22 -13.80
N LEU A 182 -10.03 -1.14 -14.02
CA LEU A 182 -11.47 -1.05 -13.70
C LEU A 182 -12.30 -2.05 -14.49
N LYS A 183 -12.05 -2.22 -15.80
CA LYS A 183 -12.71 -3.25 -16.61
C LYS A 183 -12.44 -4.66 -16.09
N SER A 184 -11.22 -4.93 -15.61
CA SER A 184 -10.86 -6.21 -15.01
C SER A 184 -11.59 -6.43 -13.68
N ALA A 185 -11.70 -5.38 -12.86
CA ALA A 185 -12.46 -5.41 -11.61
C ALA A 185 -13.93 -5.72 -11.91
N LEU A 186 -14.59 -5.00 -12.80
CA LEU A 186 -16.00 -5.22 -13.17
C LEU A 186 -16.27 -6.63 -13.69
N ARG A 187 -15.37 -7.18 -14.52
CA ARG A 187 -15.48 -8.56 -15.02
C ARG A 187 -15.36 -9.61 -13.90
N SER A 188 -14.66 -9.26 -12.83
CA SER A 188 -14.49 -10.14 -11.66
C SER A 188 -15.70 -10.14 -10.71
N LYS A 189 -16.68 -9.27 -10.92
CA LYS A 189 -17.92 -9.12 -10.14
C LYS A 189 -17.67 -9.00 -8.63
N PRO A 190 -16.81 -8.11 -8.17
CA PRO A 190 -16.58 -7.91 -6.76
C PRO A 190 -17.78 -7.21 -6.11
N ARG A 191 -17.93 -7.40 -4.79
CA ARG A 191 -18.86 -6.63 -3.98
C ARG A 191 -18.36 -5.21 -3.73
N TYR A 192 -17.03 -5.07 -3.61
CA TYR A 192 -16.37 -3.79 -3.35
C TYR A 192 -15.24 -3.57 -4.35
N ILE A 193 -15.16 -2.35 -4.87
CA ILE A 193 -14.04 -1.91 -5.70
C ILE A 193 -13.39 -0.71 -4.99
N MET A 194 -12.08 -0.76 -4.78
CA MET A 194 -11.30 0.35 -4.29
C MET A 194 -10.34 0.81 -5.38
N VAL A 195 -10.38 2.10 -5.69
CA VAL A 195 -9.43 2.75 -6.60
C VAL A 195 -8.54 3.66 -5.76
N GLY A 196 -7.24 3.43 -5.79
CA GLY A 196 -6.28 4.12 -4.94
C GLY A 196 -6.24 5.64 -5.17
N GLU A 197 -6.43 6.06 -6.42
CA GLU A 197 -6.49 7.47 -6.77
C GLU A 197 -7.16 7.69 -8.13
N ILE A 198 -7.69 8.89 -8.33
CA ILE A 198 -8.24 9.36 -9.60
C ILE A 198 -7.42 10.58 -10.00
N ARG A 199 -6.54 10.44 -11.00
CA ARG A 199 -5.64 11.51 -11.47
C ARG A 199 -6.10 12.15 -12.76
N THR A 200 -6.84 11.45 -13.59
CA THR A 200 -7.24 11.90 -14.93
C THR A 200 -8.75 11.81 -15.13
N PRO A 201 -9.32 12.65 -16.01
CA PRO A 201 -10.73 12.57 -16.39
C PRO A 201 -11.11 11.17 -16.92
N ASP A 202 -10.20 10.51 -17.65
CA ASP A 202 -10.44 9.18 -18.21
C ASP A 202 -10.66 8.14 -17.12
N THR A 203 -9.89 8.22 -16.02
CA THR A 203 -10.08 7.34 -14.87
C THR A 203 -11.42 7.58 -14.16
N ALA A 204 -11.95 8.81 -14.24
CA ALA A 204 -13.20 9.18 -13.59
C ALA A 204 -14.44 8.83 -14.45
N SER A 205 -14.26 8.57 -15.75
CA SER A 205 -15.35 8.30 -16.70
C SER A 205 -15.67 6.82 -16.90
N GLU A 206 -14.82 5.92 -16.46
CA GLU A 206 -15.03 4.46 -16.48
C GLU A 206 -15.83 3.99 -15.25
#